data_e47d8a695bf9f49011081193158d922b
#
_entry.id   e47d8a695bf9f49011081193158d922b
#
_cell.length_a   1.000
_cell.length_b   1.000
_cell.length_c   1.000
_cell.angle_alpha   90.00
_cell.angle_beta   90.00
_cell.angle_gamma   90.00
#
_symmetry.space_group_name_H-M   'P 1'
#
loop_
_entity.id
_entity.type
_entity.pdbx_description
1 polymer ?
#
loop_
_entity_poly.entity_id
_entity_poly.type
_entity_poly.pdbx_seq_one_letter_code
_entity_poly.pdbx_strand_id
1 'polypeptide(L)'
;MLVLKNLIEKEKPDVVINAMAYSNLDFCEDHKKDTFLLHVEMTEKISSICENNVSKIIFISTDYVFDGKQNEKYNEDDEPNPINYYGHTKALAEKIVLKNPNNVVLRTSLVYGYGKRVRFMKYVLDSLKNGNEVFAYNDIFNSATNLDEFVESIEKVIEKNANGIFHTSGSTCVTRYDFAKIIARKFGFDESLIKSISIKESKVKAKRPVKPCLNNSKCSKILGYNFSNIELGVLKVLNEIKNVWLLFWELF
;
A
#
# COMPACT_ATOMS: atom_id res chain seq x y z
N MET A 1 -1.79 -7.01 24.03
CA MET A 1 -2.01 -5.59 24.42
C MET A 1 -1.10 -5.15 25.57
N LEU A 2 -1.02 -5.86 26.70
CA LEU A 2 -0.15 -5.48 27.82
C LEU A 2 1.32 -5.29 27.40
N VAL A 3 1.86 -6.19 26.56
CA VAL A 3 3.23 -6.11 26.04
C VAL A 3 3.47 -4.82 25.24
N LEU A 4 2.55 -4.47 24.34
CA LEU A 4 2.67 -3.27 23.52
C LEU A 4 2.57 -1.99 24.37
N LYS A 5 1.65 -1.97 25.35
CA LYS A 5 1.52 -0.86 26.28
C LYS A 5 2.83 -0.68 27.06
N ASN A 6 3.33 -1.73 27.69
CA ASN A 6 4.58 -1.69 28.47
C ASN A 6 5.78 -1.25 27.61
N LEU A 7 5.81 -1.67 26.33
CA LEU A 7 6.86 -1.27 25.39
C LEU A 7 6.81 0.23 25.11
N ILE A 8 5.64 0.77 24.74
CA ILE A 8 5.48 2.20 24.46
C ILE A 8 5.77 3.05 25.71
N GLU A 9 5.28 2.63 26.88
CA GLU A 9 5.53 3.34 28.14
C GLU A 9 7.02 3.33 28.54
N LYS A 10 7.73 2.25 28.22
CA LYS A 10 9.17 2.11 28.50
C LYS A 10 10.02 2.91 27.53
N GLU A 11 9.80 2.72 26.22
CA GLU A 11 10.66 3.30 25.15
C GLU A 11 10.29 4.76 24.85
N LYS A 12 9.06 5.20 25.20
CA LYS A 12 8.54 6.56 24.98
C LYS A 12 8.83 7.09 23.57
N PRO A 13 8.45 6.36 22.50
CA PRO A 13 8.75 6.77 21.14
C PRO A 13 7.99 8.06 20.79
N ASP A 14 8.63 8.95 20.04
CA ASP A 14 7.96 10.15 19.48
C ASP A 14 6.90 9.76 18.44
N VAL A 15 7.14 8.68 17.69
CA VAL A 15 6.27 8.21 16.60
C VAL A 15 6.04 6.72 16.68
N VAL A 16 4.78 6.30 16.53
CA VAL A 16 4.37 4.90 16.39
C VAL A 16 3.77 4.67 15.00
N ILE A 17 4.41 3.81 14.20
CA ILE A 17 3.90 3.45 12.87
C ILE A 17 3.01 2.22 13.00
N ASN A 18 1.71 2.37 12.75
CA ASN A 18 0.75 1.27 12.74
C ASN A 18 0.55 0.75 11.29
N ALA A 19 1.27 -0.32 10.96
CA ALA A 19 1.18 -1.03 9.67
C ALA A 19 0.45 -2.38 9.77
N MET A 20 -0.26 -2.65 10.87
CA MET A 20 -0.96 -3.93 11.06
C MET A 20 -2.18 -4.02 10.17
N ALA A 21 -2.27 -5.10 9.39
CA ALA A 21 -3.47 -5.40 8.62
C ALA A 21 -3.51 -6.86 8.14
N TYR A 22 -4.71 -7.42 8.05
CA TYR A 22 -4.99 -8.51 7.12
C TYR A 22 -5.19 -7.91 5.73
N SER A 23 -4.26 -8.16 4.80
CA SER A 23 -4.27 -7.58 3.45
C SER A 23 -4.90 -8.49 2.39
N ASN A 24 -5.35 -9.70 2.77
CA ASN A 24 -6.13 -10.56 1.90
C ASN A 24 -7.61 -10.16 2.01
N LEU A 25 -8.16 -9.62 0.94
CA LEU A 25 -9.51 -9.07 0.92
C LEU A 25 -10.59 -10.14 1.12
N ASP A 26 -10.42 -11.32 0.52
CA ASP A 26 -11.37 -12.43 0.64
C ASP A 26 -11.34 -13.01 2.06
N PHE A 27 -10.15 -13.08 2.68
CA PHE A 27 -10.04 -13.40 4.11
C PHE A 27 -10.81 -12.42 4.98
N CYS A 28 -10.72 -11.12 4.69
CA CYS A 28 -11.44 -10.10 5.46
C CYS A 28 -12.97 -10.24 5.35
N GLU A 29 -13.48 -10.68 4.19
CA GLU A 29 -14.93 -10.97 4.04
C GLU A 29 -15.36 -12.21 4.84
N ASP A 30 -14.52 -13.24 4.88
CA ASP A 30 -14.83 -14.50 5.58
C ASP A 30 -14.61 -14.39 7.10
N HIS A 31 -13.67 -13.54 7.56
CA HIS A 31 -13.24 -13.41 8.95
C HIS A 31 -13.47 -11.99 9.48
N LYS A 32 -14.72 -11.52 9.38
CA LYS A 32 -15.08 -10.14 9.74
C LYS A 32 -14.74 -9.77 11.18
N LYS A 33 -14.96 -10.70 12.11
CA LYS A 33 -14.67 -10.48 13.53
C LYS A 33 -13.17 -10.26 13.78
N ASP A 34 -12.31 -11.11 13.23
CA ASP A 34 -10.86 -11.02 13.40
C ASP A 34 -10.31 -9.77 12.68
N THR A 35 -10.87 -9.46 11.50
CA THR A 35 -10.53 -8.26 10.74
C THR A 35 -10.88 -7.00 11.51
N PHE A 36 -12.08 -6.93 12.10
CA PHE A 36 -12.50 -5.80 12.92
C PHE A 36 -11.63 -5.64 14.17
N LEU A 37 -11.36 -6.75 14.87
CA LEU A 37 -10.47 -6.76 16.02
C LEU A 37 -9.10 -6.17 15.68
N LEU A 38 -8.47 -6.63 14.59
CA LEU A 38 -7.13 -6.21 14.20
C LEU A 38 -7.09 -4.78 13.66
N HIS A 39 -8.02 -4.44 12.74
CA HIS A 39 -7.97 -3.14 12.06
C HIS A 39 -8.53 -2.00 12.91
N VAL A 40 -9.62 -2.25 13.66
CA VAL A 40 -10.36 -1.20 14.37
C VAL A 40 -10.03 -1.18 15.86
N GLU A 41 -10.34 -2.26 16.59
CA GLU A 41 -10.15 -2.27 18.06
C GLU A 41 -8.68 -2.14 18.45
N MET A 42 -7.77 -2.80 17.72
CA MET A 42 -6.33 -2.66 18.00
C MET A 42 -5.83 -1.25 17.69
N THR A 43 -6.32 -0.62 16.60
CA THR A 43 -5.98 0.77 16.28
C THR A 43 -6.50 1.72 17.36
N GLU A 44 -7.71 1.51 17.88
CA GLU A 44 -8.26 2.32 18.97
C GLU A 44 -7.41 2.21 20.23
N LYS A 45 -7.03 0.98 20.62
CA LYS A 45 -6.17 0.74 21.78
C LYS A 45 -4.77 1.37 21.64
N ILE A 46 -4.17 1.27 20.43
CA ILE A 46 -2.88 1.91 20.14
C ILE A 46 -3.04 3.44 20.23
N SER A 47 -4.11 3.99 19.66
CA SER A 47 -4.37 5.43 19.69
C SER A 47 -4.47 5.95 21.11
N SER A 48 -5.20 5.24 21.99
CA SER A 48 -5.31 5.60 23.40
C SER A 48 -3.96 5.52 24.14
N ILE A 49 -3.15 4.48 23.88
CA ILE A 49 -1.83 4.35 24.51
C ILE A 49 -0.90 5.48 24.05
N CYS A 50 -0.89 5.78 22.74
CA CYS A 50 -0.06 6.85 22.17
C CYS A 50 -0.47 8.22 22.71
N GLU A 51 -1.76 8.50 22.81
CA GLU A 51 -2.27 9.75 23.38
C GLU A 51 -1.79 9.97 24.82
N ASN A 52 -1.85 8.93 25.67
CA ASN A 52 -1.37 8.99 27.04
C ASN A 52 0.16 9.17 27.15
N ASN A 53 0.92 8.79 26.13
CA ASN A 53 2.38 8.92 26.10
C ASN A 53 2.86 10.07 25.21
N VAL A 54 1.96 10.90 24.68
CA VAL A 54 2.25 12.02 23.77
C VAL A 54 2.96 11.58 22.48
N SER A 55 2.80 10.30 22.09
CA SER A 55 3.36 9.76 20.86
C SER A 55 2.44 10.05 19.68
N LYS A 56 3.01 10.42 18.54
CA LYS A 56 2.30 10.59 17.27
C LYS A 56 2.07 9.24 16.59
N ILE A 57 0.91 9.06 15.95
CA ILE A 57 0.63 7.86 15.14
C ILE A 57 0.75 8.19 13.66
N ILE A 58 1.47 7.32 12.93
CA ILE A 58 1.40 7.20 11.48
C ILE A 58 0.65 5.91 11.16
N PHE A 59 -0.54 6.01 10.59
CA PHE A 59 -1.38 4.87 10.24
C PHE A 59 -1.31 4.58 8.76
N ILE A 60 -0.92 3.35 8.40
CA ILE A 60 -0.89 2.92 7.01
C ILE A 60 -2.29 2.47 6.59
N SER A 61 -2.89 3.21 5.66
CA SER A 61 -4.19 2.95 5.08
C SER A 61 -4.08 2.53 3.61
N THR A 62 -5.17 2.61 2.85
CA THR A 62 -5.31 2.01 1.54
C THR A 62 -6.20 2.85 0.61
N ASP A 63 -6.01 2.71 -0.70
CA ASP A 63 -6.91 3.17 -1.76
C ASP A 63 -8.29 2.49 -1.71
N TYR A 64 -8.42 1.32 -1.08
CA TYR A 64 -9.69 0.60 -0.95
C TYR A 64 -10.69 1.23 0.01
N VAL A 65 -10.38 2.37 0.62
CA VAL A 65 -11.37 3.22 1.28
C VAL A 65 -12.33 3.88 0.28
N PHE A 66 -11.98 3.88 -1.01
CA PHE A 66 -12.79 4.45 -2.08
C PHE A 66 -13.52 3.37 -2.91
N ASP A 67 -14.63 3.74 -3.56
CA ASP A 67 -15.43 2.82 -4.37
C ASP A 67 -14.90 2.61 -5.81
N GLY A 68 -13.97 3.42 -6.25
CA GLY A 68 -13.35 3.32 -7.57
C GLY A 68 -14.23 3.74 -8.75
N LYS A 69 -15.26 4.56 -8.53
CA LYS A 69 -16.20 4.99 -9.57
C LYS A 69 -15.87 6.34 -10.20
N GLN A 70 -14.99 7.12 -9.61
CA GLN A 70 -14.59 8.41 -10.16
C GLN A 70 -13.76 8.25 -11.44
N ASN A 71 -13.95 9.16 -12.39
CA ASN A 71 -13.13 9.24 -13.60
C ASN A 71 -11.72 9.78 -13.30
N GLU A 72 -11.65 10.75 -12.39
CA GLU A 72 -10.41 11.35 -11.90
C GLU A 72 -9.79 10.54 -10.77
N LYS A 73 -8.56 10.88 -10.40
CA LYS A 73 -7.92 10.33 -9.20
C LYS A 73 -8.55 10.90 -7.94
N TYR A 74 -8.69 10.07 -6.90
CA TYR A 74 -9.17 10.49 -5.60
C TYR A 74 -8.18 11.42 -4.90
N ASN A 75 -8.70 12.48 -4.28
CA ASN A 75 -7.97 13.41 -3.42
C ASN A 75 -8.13 13.03 -1.95
N GLU A 76 -7.30 13.59 -1.08
CA GLU A 76 -7.34 13.32 0.36
C GLU A 76 -8.65 13.75 1.01
N ASP A 77 -9.30 14.77 0.47
CA ASP A 77 -10.56 15.34 0.97
C ASP A 77 -11.81 14.63 0.41
N ASP A 78 -11.65 13.69 -0.53
CA ASP A 78 -12.77 12.90 -1.03
C ASP A 78 -13.28 11.94 0.04
N GLU A 79 -14.61 11.83 0.14
CA GLU A 79 -15.29 11.02 1.16
C GLU A 79 -15.05 9.52 0.93
N PRO A 80 -14.55 8.76 1.92
CA PRO A 80 -14.44 7.32 1.82
C PRO A 80 -15.79 6.63 1.60
N ASN A 81 -15.86 5.77 0.58
CA ASN A 81 -17.04 4.95 0.27
C ASN A 81 -16.63 3.50 -0.07
N PRO A 82 -16.10 2.73 0.89
CA PRO A 82 -15.57 1.41 0.67
C PRO A 82 -16.63 0.40 0.25
N ILE A 83 -16.30 -0.47 -0.72
CA ILE A 83 -17.22 -1.49 -1.26
C ILE A 83 -16.89 -2.91 -0.81
N ASN A 84 -15.91 -3.09 0.08
CA ASN A 84 -15.56 -4.36 0.70
C ASN A 84 -15.21 -4.17 2.18
N TYR A 85 -15.19 -5.28 2.92
CA TYR A 85 -15.02 -5.23 4.37
C TYR A 85 -13.62 -4.74 4.80
N TYR A 86 -12.57 -5.07 4.03
CA TYR A 86 -11.22 -4.54 4.25
C TYR A 86 -11.20 -3.01 4.23
N GLY A 87 -11.69 -2.42 3.14
CA GLY A 87 -11.77 -0.96 3.00
C GLY A 87 -12.63 -0.32 4.08
N HIS A 88 -13.76 -0.95 4.43
CA HIS A 88 -14.64 -0.48 5.49
C HIS A 88 -13.92 -0.39 6.84
N THR A 89 -13.24 -1.45 7.25
CA THR A 89 -12.52 -1.46 8.54
C THR A 89 -11.30 -0.51 8.54
N LYS A 90 -10.63 -0.34 7.40
CA LYS A 90 -9.54 0.64 7.26
C LYS A 90 -10.08 2.08 7.38
N ALA A 91 -11.21 2.41 6.74
CA ALA A 91 -11.85 3.72 6.86
C ALA A 91 -12.31 4.03 8.29
N LEU A 92 -12.83 3.02 9.02
CA LEU A 92 -13.15 3.19 10.46
C LEU A 92 -11.89 3.48 11.29
N ALA A 93 -10.80 2.78 11.02
CA ALA A 93 -9.53 2.99 11.71
C ALA A 93 -8.94 4.39 11.42
N GLU A 94 -9.05 4.90 10.18
CA GLU A 94 -8.68 6.30 9.85
C GLU A 94 -9.41 7.30 10.74
N LYS A 95 -10.73 7.15 10.89
CA LYS A 95 -11.56 8.02 11.74
C LYS A 95 -11.10 8.01 13.20
N ILE A 96 -10.66 6.87 13.71
CA ILE A 96 -10.13 6.75 15.08
C ILE A 96 -8.81 7.52 15.21
N VAL A 97 -7.87 7.31 14.29
CA VAL A 97 -6.54 7.94 14.31
C VAL A 97 -6.65 9.45 14.19
N LEU A 98 -7.54 9.93 13.32
CA LEU A 98 -7.75 11.36 13.03
C LEU A 98 -8.51 12.12 14.14
N LYS A 99 -8.99 11.46 15.21
CA LYS A 99 -9.49 12.16 16.39
C LYS A 99 -8.42 13.05 17.04
N ASN A 100 -7.15 12.62 16.97
CA ASN A 100 -6.03 13.45 17.35
C ASN A 100 -5.49 14.16 16.08
N PRO A 101 -5.57 15.49 15.97
CA PRO A 101 -5.19 16.24 14.78
C PRO A 101 -3.69 16.20 14.47
N ASN A 102 -2.85 15.76 15.41
CA ASN A 102 -1.41 15.59 15.20
C ASN A 102 -1.06 14.30 14.48
N ASN A 103 -1.98 13.33 14.41
CA ASN A 103 -1.74 12.04 13.78
C ASN A 103 -1.78 12.12 12.25
N VAL A 104 -1.26 11.07 11.61
CA VAL A 104 -1.16 10.96 10.16
C VAL A 104 -1.79 9.67 9.67
N VAL A 105 -2.51 9.77 8.57
CA VAL A 105 -3.00 8.64 7.77
C VAL A 105 -2.30 8.67 6.42
N LEU A 106 -1.66 7.57 6.05
CA LEU A 106 -1.02 7.39 4.75
C LEU A 106 -1.81 6.38 3.93
N ARG A 107 -2.56 6.85 2.92
CA ARG A 107 -3.25 5.98 1.97
C ARG A 107 -2.29 5.60 0.85
N THR A 108 -2.05 4.31 0.70
CA THR A 108 -1.19 3.76 -0.36
C THR A 108 -1.95 2.76 -1.22
N SER A 109 -1.39 2.36 -2.36
CA SER A 109 -2.01 1.45 -3.31
C SER A 109 -0.99 0.45 -3.84
N LEU A 110 -1.33 -0.83 -3.90
CA LEU A 110 -0.56 -1.92 -4.52
C LEU A 110 0.96 -1.75 -4.38
N VAL A 111 1.46 -1.90 -3.16
CA VAL A 111 2.90 -1.77 -2.89
C VAL A 111 3.67 -2.89 -3.59
N TYR A 112 4.74 -2.53 -4.33
CA TYR A 112 5.64 -3.43 -5.03
C TYR A 112 7.10 -3.11 -4.75
N GLY A 113 7.99 -4.08 -4.96
CA GLY A 113 9.42 -3.95 -4.72
C GLY A 113 10.10 -5.32 -4.75
N TYR A 114 11.31 -5.42 -4.21
CA TYR A 114 12.00 -6.69 -4.00
C TYR A 114 11.74 -7.23 -2.58
N GLY A 115 11.31 -8.48 -2.47
CA GLY A 115 11.13 -9.14 -1.17
C GLY A 115 9.99 -10.15 -1.11
N LYS A 116 9.98 -10.96 -0.04
CA LYS A 116 9.03 -12.08 0.14
C LYS A 116 7.57 -11.63 0.32
N ARG A 117 7.33 -10.39 0.77
CA ARG A 117 6.00 -9.89 1.13
C ARG A 117 5.31 -9.07 0.04
N VAL A 118 6.01 -8.68 -1.02
CA VAL A 118 5.47 -7.91 -2.16
C VAL A 118 4.87 -8.86 -3.21
N ARG A 119 3.62 -9.22 -2.99
CA ARG A 119 2.97 -10.38 -3.63
C ARG A 119 2.84 -10.29 -5.15
N PHE A 120 2.36 -9.16 -5.69
CA PHE A 120 2.03 -9.08 -7.12
C PHE A 120 3.28 -9.15 -8.01
N MET A 121 4.28 -8.32 -7.73
CA MET A 121 5.53 -8.33 -8.50
C MET A 121 6.26 -9.68 -8.39
N LYS A 122 6.28 -10.26 -7.17
CA LYS A 122 6.84 -11.60 -6.96
C LYS A 122 6.10 -12.66 -7.79
N TYR A 123 4.77 -12.65 -7.80
CA TYR A 123 3.96 -13.55 -8.62
C TYR A 123 4.32 -13.44 -10.11
N VAL A 124 4.40 -12.23 -10.65
CA VAL A 124 4.77 -11.98 -12.05
C VAL A 124 6.17 -12.52 -12.34
N LEU A 125 7.18 -12.14 -11.54
CA LEU A 125 8.56 -12.54 -11.77
C LEU A 125 8.77 -14.05 -11.61
N ASP A 126 8.19 -14.68 -10.59
CA ASP A 126 8.32 -16.12 -10.38
C ASP A 126 7.65 -16.92 -11.50
N SER A 127 6.49 -16.48 -11.97
CA SER A 127 5.81 -17.14 -13.11
C SER A 127 6.63 -17.05 -14.38
N LEU A 128 7.09 -15.85 -14.74
CA LEU A 128 7.87 -15.62 -15.97
C LEU A 128 9.23 -16.32 -15.94
N LYS A 129 9.93 -16.38 -14.81
CA LYS A 129 11.17 -17.13 -14.65
C LYS A 129 11.00 -18.63 -14.94
N ASN A 130 9.82 -19.18 -14.64
CA ASN A 130 9.49 -20.57 -14.89
C ASN A 130 8.81 -20.81 -16.26
N GLY A 131 8.73 -19.80 -17.13
CA GLY A 131 8.06 -19.88 -18.42
C GLY A 131 6.54 -20.02 -18.35
N ASN A 132 5.93 -19.72 -17.19
CA ASN A 132 4.49 -19.82 -16.98
C ASN A 132 3.75 -18.56 -17.39
N GLU A 133 2.51 -18.70 -17.85
CA GLU A 133 1.61 -17.58 -18.10
C GLU A 133 1.24 -16.84 -16.81
N VAL A 134 1.08 -15.53 -16.94
CA VAL A 134 0.63 -14.61 -15.88
C VAL A 134 -0.74 -14.07 -16.22
N PHE A 135 -1.75 -14.37 -15.43
CA PHE A 135 -3.09 -13.83 -15.60
C PHE A 135 -3.25 -12.56 -14.77
N ALA A 136 -3.55 -11.43 -15.43
CA ALA A 136 -3.66 -10.14 -14.77
C ALA A 136 -4.90 -9.35 -15.24
N TYR A 137 -5.54 -8.65 -14.30
CA TYR A 137 -6.77 -7.90 -14.56
C TYR A 137 -6.52 -6.69 -15.44
N ASN A 138 -7.29 -6.56 -16.53
CA ASN A 138 -7.27 -5.44 -17.47
C ASN A 138 -8.29 -4.34 -17.11
N ASP A 139 -9.15 -4.59 -16.13
CA ASP A 139 -10.25 -3.73 -15.69
C ASP A 139 -10.14 -3.27 -14.23
N ILE A 140 -9.03 -3.57 -13.55
CA ILE A 140 -8.71 -3.09 -12.19
C ILE A 140 -7.46 -2.23 -12.23
N PHE A 141 -7.64 -0.94 -11.90
CA PHE A 141 -6.58 0.06 -11.88
C PHE A 141 -6.00 0.25 -10.50
N ASN A 142 -4.74 0.62 -10.41
CA ASN A 142 -4.05 0.96 -9.16
C ASN A 142 -3.02 2.07 -9.41
N SER A 143 -2.76 2.91 -8.41
CA SER A 143 -1.58 3.77 -8.33
C SER A 143 -0.45 2.99 -7.66
N ALA A 144 0.10 1.97 -8.37
CA ALA A 144 1.09 1.06 -7.78
C ALA A 144 2.30 1.82 -7.20
N THR A 145 2.71 1.47 -5.98
CA THR A 145 3.66 2.21 -5.15
C THR A 145 4.94 1.41 -4.95
N ASN A 146 6.08 1.97 -5.31
CA ASN A 146 7.38 1.38 -4.98
C ASN A 146 7.59 1.39 -3.46
N LEU A 147 8.06 0.27 -2.90
CA LEU A 147 8.23 0.08 -1.45
C LEU A 147 9.21 1.08 -0.84
N ASP A 148 10.35 1.30 -1.49
CA ASP A 148 11.40 2.18 -0.96
C ASP A 148 10.91 3.63 -0.98
N GLU A 149 10.26 4.06 -2.07
CA GLU A 149 9.63 5.38 -2.15
C GLU A 149 8.53 5.57 -1.08
N PHE A 150 7.80 4.50 -0.76
CA PHE A 150 6.82 4.56 0.32
C PHE A 150 7.50 4.76 1.68
N VAL A 151 8.60 4.05 1.96
CA VAL A 151 9.40 4.21 3.20
C VAL A 151 9.99 5.62 3.27
N GLU A 152 10.62 6.11 2.20
CA GLU A 152 11.14 7.48 2.12
C GLU A 152 10.06 8.54 2.37
N SER A 153 8.83 8.30 1.90
CA SER A 153 7.71 9.21 2.16
C SER A 153 7.30 9.25 3.65
N ILE A 154 7.42 8.13 4.37
CA ILE A 154 7.21 8.08 5.83
C ILE A 154 8.28 8.91 6.55
N GLU A 155 9.53 8.79 6.14
CA GLU A 155 10.62 9.61 6.67
C GLU A 155 10.35 11.10 6.48
N LYS A 156 9.89 11.52 5.28
CA LYS A 156 9.50 12.90 5.02
C LYS A 156 8.32 13.38 5.89
N VAL A 157 7.35 12.52 6.17
CA VAL A 157 6.25 12.83 7.10
C VAL A 157 6.78 13.11 8.50
N ILE A 158 7.75 12.33 8.97
CA ILE A 158 8.38 12.50 10.29
C ILE A 158 9.23 13.77 10.30
N GLU A 159 10.14 13.96 9.33
CA GLU A 159 11.01 15.13 9.22
C GLU A 159 10.24 16.46 9.18
N LYS A 160 9.11 16.48 8.46
CA LYS A 160 8.25 17.68 8.32
C LYS A 160 7.26 17.83 9.48
N ASN A 161 7.24 16.92 10.42
CA ASN A 161 6.21 16.85 11.47
C ASN A 161 4.79 17.01 10.90
N ALA A 162 4.54 16.41 9.71
CA ALA A 162 3.29 16.57 8.99
C ALA A 162 2.12 15.90 9.72
N ASN A 163 0.89 16.34 9.48
CA ASN A 163 -0.32 15.78 10.07
C ASN A 163 -1.47 15.68 9.05
N GLY A 164 -2.52 14.91 9.41
CA GLY A 164 -3.68 14.69 8.57
C GLY A 164 -3.50 13.56 7.56
N ILE A 165 -4.19 13.61 6.43
CA ILE A 165 -4.21 12.54 5.42
C ILE A 165 -3.28 12.89 4.28
N PHE A 166 -2.49 11.90 3.83
CA PHE A 166 -1.67 11.97 2.61
C PHE A 166 -1.89 10.74 1.74
N HIS A 167 -1.97 10.96 0.43
CA HIS A 167 -1.91 9.89 -0.57
C HIS A 167 -0.43 9.62 -0.93
N THR A 168 0.12 8.55 -0.38
CA THR A 168 1.51 8.11 -0.58
C THR A 168 1.55 6.96 -1.58
N SER A 169 1.38 7.28 -2.85
CA SER A 169 1.26 6.30 -3.93
C SER A 169 2.01 6.70 -5.19
N GLY A 170 2.33 5.71 -6.05
CA GLY A 170 2.93 5.98 -7.35
C GLY A 170 2.12 6.96 -8.19
N SER A 171 2.80 7.71 -9.06
CA SER A 171 2.15 8.77 -9.86
C SER A 171 1.33 8.25 -11.04
N THR A 172 1.47 6.97 -11.43
CA THR A 172 0.77 6.36 -12.57
C THR A 172 -0.43 5.54 -12.10
N CYS A 173 -1.59 5.80 -12.73
CA CYS A 173 -2.78 4.95 -12.61
C CYS A 173 -2.73 3.92 -13.73
N VAL A 174 -2.58 2.65 -13.43
CA VAL A 174 -2.29 1.57 -14.40
C VAL A 174 -3.10 0.32 -14.06
N THR A 175 -3.52 -0.45 -15.09
CA THR A 175 -4.15 -1.76 -14.86
C THR A 175 -3.11 -2.76 -14.36
N ARG A 176 -3.55 -3.82 -13.68
CA ARG A 176 -2.64 -4.91 -13.29
C ARG A 176 -2.03 -5.60 -14.50
N TYR A 177 -2.77 -5.70 -15.59
CA TYR A 177 -2.30 -6.26 -16.86
C TYR A 177 -1.15 -5.41 -17.44
N ASP A 178 -1.35 -4.10 -17.58
CA ASP A 178 -0.30 -3.22 -18.09
C ASP A 178 0.92 -3.19 -17.16
N PHE A 179 0.69 -3.21 -15.85
CA PHE A 179 1.79 -3.28 -14.87
C PHE A 179 2.59 -4.57 -15.03
N ALA A 180 1.94 -5.73 -15.19
CA ALA A 180 2.63 -7.00 -15.45
C ALA A 180 3.46 -6.96 -16.74
N LYS A 181 2.94 -6.33 -17.81
CA LYS A 181 3.69 -6.13 -19.07
C LYS A 181 4.91 -5.22 -18.87
N ILE A 182 4.78 -4.14 -18.12
CA ILE A 182 5.91 -3.27 -17.79
C ILE A 182 7.00 -4.06 -17.04
N ILE A 183 6.62 -4.89 -16.05
CA ILE A 183 7.56 -5.76 -15.34
C ILE A 183 8.24 -6.72 -16.33
N ALA A 184 7.48 -7.43 -17.16
CA ALA A 184 8.03 -8.39 -18.13
C ALA A 184 9.07 -7.71 -19.03
N ARG A 185 8.71 -6.59 -19.65
CA ARG A 185 9.58 -5.82 -20.57
C ARG A 185 10.85 -5.32 -19.85
N LYS A 186 10.75 -4.74 -18.66
CA LYS A 186 11.91 -4.20 -17.93
C LYS A 186 12.87 -5.30 -17.49
N PHE A 187 12.37 -6.49 -17.17
CA PHE A 187 13.17 -7.63 -16.75
C PHE A 187 13.61 -8.54 -17.92
N GLY A 188 13.26 -8.20 -19.17
CA GLY A 188 13.65 -8.94 -20.35
C GLY A 188 12.91 -10.27 -20.56
N PHE A 189 11.70 -10.40 -20.01
CA PHE A 189 10.82 -11.54 -20.23
C PHE A 189 9.88 -11.34 -21.42
N ASP A 190 9.37 -12.44 -21.96
CA ASP A 190 8.39 -12.41 -23.05
C ASP A 190 7.03 -11.87 -22.55
N GLU A 191 6.64 -10.70 -23.07
CA GLU A 191 5.35 -10.06 -22.75
C GLU A 191 4.15 -10.89 -23.25
N SER A 192 4.33 -11.81 -24.18
CA SER A 192 3.24 -12.67 -24.69
C SER A 192 2.72 -13.66 -23.63
N LEU A 193 3.52 -13.93 -22.59
CA LEU A 193 3.11 -14.75 -21.43
C LEU A 193 2.14 -14.02 -20.50
N ILE A 194 1.98 -12.69 -20.64
CA ILE A 194 1.00 -11.94 -19.85
C ILE A 194 -0.37 -12.05 -20.50
N LYS A 195 -1.31 -12.68 -19.81
CA LYS A 195 -2.68 -12.88 -20.28
C LYS A 195 -3.64 -11.93 -19.57
N SER A 196 -4.45 -11.27 -20.39
CA SER A 196 -5.51 -10.36 -19.92
C SER A 196 -6.73 -11.14 -19.46
N ILE A 197 -7.23 -10.83 -18.26
CA ILE A 197 -8.51 -11.33 -17.75
C ILE A 197 -9.33 -10.20 -17.16
N SER A 198 -10.67 -10.34 -17.16
CA SER A 198 -11.56 -9.42 -16.44
C SER A 198 -11.76 -9.89 -14.99
N ILE A 199 -11.94 -8.95 -14.06
CA ILE A 199 -12.31 -9.29 -12.68
C ILE A 199 -13.61 -10.10 -12.61
N LYS A 200 -14.51 -9.92 -13.58
CA LYS A 200 -15.77 -10.65 -13.69
C LYS A 200 -15.58 -12.14 -13.94
N GLU A 201 -14.46 -12.53 -14.51
CA GLU A 201 -14.10 -13.93 -14.79
C GLU A 201 -13.47 -14.60 -13.55
N SER A 202 -13.16 -13.84 -12.54
CA SER A 202 -12.52 -14.35 -11.32
C SER A 202 -13.55 -14.78 -10.26
N LYS A 203 -13.17 -15.75 -9.42
CA LYS A 203 -13.99 -16.26 -8.31
C LYS A 203 -13.71 -15.53 -6.99
N VAL A 204 -13.30 -14.25 -7.03
CA VAL A 204 -13.04 -13.46 -5.82
C VAL A 204 -14.34 -13.12 -5.10
N LYS A 205 -14.35 -13.20 -3.78
CA LYS A 205 -15.53 -12.90 -2.94
C LYS A 205 -15.68 -11.41 -2.69
N ALA A 206 -14.60 -10.77 -2.27
CA ALA A 206 -14.60 -9.35 -1.97
C ALA A 206 -14.69 -8.53 -3.26
N LYS A 207 -15.59 -7.57 -3.31
CA LYS A 207 -15.67 -6.62 -4.42
C LYS A 207 -14.35 -5.83 -4.52
N ARG A 208 -13.89 -5.57 -5.74
CA ARG A 208 -12.71 -4.74 -6.00
C ARG A 208 -13.16 -3.40 -6.60
N PRO A 209 -12.74 -2.26 -6.05
CA PRO A 209 -12.96 -0.99 -6.72
C PRO A 209 -12.23 -0.98 -8.06
N VAL A 210 -12.91 -0.48 -9.09
CA VAL A 210 -12.39 -0.53 -10.47
C VAL A 210 -11.22 0.42 -10.65
N LYS A 211 -11.35 1.68 -10.22
CA LYS A 211 -10.32 2.71 -10.42
C LYS A 211 -10.10 3.57 -9.15
N PRO A 212 -9.60 2.99 -8.05
CA PRO A 212 -9.33 3.72 -6.81
C PRO A 212 -7.98 4.46 -6.85
N CYS A 213 -7.59 4.99 -8.01
CA CYS A 213 -6.31 5.65 -8.19
C CYS A 213 -6.22 6.95 -7.37
N LEU A 214 -5.10 7.17 -6.70
CA LEU A 214 -4.88 8.26 -5.77
C LEU A 214 -4.14 9.43 -6.42
N ASN A 215 -4.55 10.66 -6.12
CA ASN A 215 -3.81 11.88 -6.41
C ASN A 215 -2.80 12.13 -5.28
N ASN A 216 -1.52 12.13 -5.59
CA ASN A 216 -0.42 12.32 -4.63
C ASN A 216 0.19 13.74 -4.64
N SER A 217 -0.48 14.70 -5.26
CA SER A 217 0.06 16.07 -5.41
C SER A 217 0.25 16.79 -4.06
N LYS A 218 -0.50 16.43 -3.02
CA LYS A 218 -0.33 16.94 -1.66
C LYS A 218 1.01 16.52 -1.06
N CYS A 219 1.46 15.28 -1.30
CA CYS A 219 2.80 14.83 -0.93
C CYS A 219 3.88 15.72 -1.54
N SER A 220 3.80 15.98 -2.84
CA SER A 220 4.74 16.86 -3.53
C SER A 220 4.77 18.27 -2.92
N LYS A 221 3.60 18.88 -2.69
CA LYS A 221 3.48 20.26 -2.20
C LYS A 221 3.94 20.42 -0.75
N ILE A 222 3.57 19.48 0.14
CA ILE A 222 3.78 19.64 1.61
C ILE A 222 5.05 18.93 2.07
N LEU A 223 5.29 17.71 1.59
CA LEU A 223 6.44 16.90 2.00
C LEU A 223 7.67 17.14 1.12
N GLY A 224 7.51 17.79 -0.04
CA GLY A 224 8.58 17.94 -1.05
C GLY A 224 8.98 16.61 -1.67
N TYR A 225 8.09 15.59 -1.65
CA TYR A 225 8.37 14.24 -2.11
C TYR A 225 7.57 13.89 -3.36
N ASN A 226 8.26 13.47 -4.43
CA ASN A 226 7.66 13.09 -5.71
C ASN A 226 7.84 11.59 -5.96
N PHE A 227 6.73 10.87 -6.01
CA PHE A 227 6.73 9.45 -6.39
C PHE A 227 7.02 9.28 -7.88
N SER A 228 7.82 8.29 -8.21
CA SER A 228 8.10 7.89 -9.59
C SER A 228 6.85 7.46 -10.35
N ASN A 229 6.91 7.58 -11.67
CA ASN A 229 5.99 6.83 -12.53
C ASN A 229 6.32 5.33 -12.48
N ILE A 230 5.40 4.51 -12.98
CA ILE A 230 5.52 3.05 -12.87
C ILE A 230 6.75 2.49 -13.61
N GLU A 231 7.12 3.05 -14.75
CA GLU A 231 8.28 2.63 -15.56
C GLU A 231 9.59 2.84 -14.78
N LEU A 232 9.74 4.03 -14.17
CA LEU A 232 10.92 4.36 -13.37
C LEU A 232 10.96 3.57 -12.06
N GLY A 233 9.81 3.40 -11.40
CA GLY A 233 9.75 2.62 -10.16
C GLY A 233 10.12 1.15 -10.37
N VAL A 234 9.69 0.51 -11.47
CA VAL A 234 10.10 -0.86 -11.82
C VAL A 234 11.59 -0.93 -12.15
N LEU A 235 12.13 0.09 -12.82
CA LEU A 235 13.58 0.16 -13.10
C LEU A 235 14.42 0.26 -11.82
N LYS A 236 13.96 1.01 -10.80
CA LYS A 236 14.62 1.08 -9.49
C LYS A 236 14.72 -0.31 -8.86
N VAL A 237 13.62 -1.08 -8.83
CA VAL A 237 13.62 -2.44 -8.30
C VAL A 237 14.55 -3.38 -9.08
N LEU A 238 14.60 -3.26 -10.41
CA LEU A 238 15.55 -4.04 -11.24
C LEU A 238 16.99 -3.74 -10.86
N ASN A 239 17.33 -2.46 -10.67
CA ASN A 239 18.69 -2.05 -10.28
C ASN A 239 19.05 -2.52 -8.87
N GLU A 240 18.11 -2.44 -7.92
CA GLU A 240 18.29 -2.98 -6.57
C GLU A 240 18.64 -4.48 -6.61
N ILE A 241 17.87 -5.26 -7.36
CA ILE A 241 18.13 -6.71 -7.53
C ILE A 241 19.50 -6.96 -8.14
N LYS A 242 19.89 -6.21 -9.17
CA LYS A 242 21.22 -6.34 -9.79
C LYS A 242 22.34 -6.02 -8.82
N ASN A 243 22.20 -4.97 -8.02
CA ASN A 243 23.21 -4.58 -7.03
C ASN A 243 23.37 -5.63 -5.93
N VAL A 244 22.26 -6.23 -5.45
CA VAL A 244 22.31 -7.35 -4.49
C VAL A 244 23.06 -8.55 -5.07
N TRP A 245 22.83 -8.89 -6.35
CA TRP A 245 23.57 -9.98 -7.01
C TRP A 245 25.05 -9.66 -7.21
N LEU A 246 25.41 -8.43 -7.56
CA LEU A 246 26.83 -8.02 -7.70
C LEU A 246 27.58 -8.12 -6.36
N LEU A 247 26.95 -7.67 -5.25
CA LEU A 247 27.56 -7.82 -3.91
C LEU A 247 27.75 -9.28 -3.50
N PHE A 248 26.88 -10.20 -3.95
CA PHE A 248 27.07 -11.64 -3.73
C PHE A 248 28.26 -12.22 -4.55
N TRP A 249 28.53 -11.70 -5.75
CA TRP A 249 29.66 -12.15 -6.58
C TRP A 249 31.02 -11.59 -6.13
N GLU A 250 31.03 -10.45 -5.45
CA GLU A 250 32.28 -9.88 -4.88
C GLU A 250 32.68 -10.55 -3.54
N LEU A 251 31.81 -11.36 -2.94
CA LEU A 251 32.07 -12.06 -1.68
C LEU A 251 32.50 -13.53 -1.88
N PHE A 252 32.58 -14.03 -3.11
CA PHE A 252 33.08 -15.36 -3.48
C PHE A 252 34.13 -15.27 -4.57
#